data_d40e097bcb57235ea38db0604401d93c
#
_entry.id   d40e097bcb57235ea38db0604401d93c
#
_cell.length_a   1.000
_cell.length_b   1.000
_cell.length_c   1.000
_cell.angle_alpha   90.00
_cell.angle_beta   90.00
_cell.angle_gamma   90.00
#
_symmetry.space_group_name_H-M   'P 1'
#
loop_
_entity.id
_entity.type
_entity.pdbx_description
1 polymer ?
#
loop_
_entity_poly.entity_id
_entity_poly.type
_entity_poly.pdbx_seq_one_letter_code
_entity_poly.pdbx_strand_id
1 'polypeptide(L)'
;MDKHKVAIVIPAFNEEATIYNQVQSVKENGVVIVVNDASTDYTEKKALKAGAIVINHKNNKGYDGALNSGFFKANELGCEIIITFDADGQHDPSLIKNFIMLINNGSDVVIGVRSNFQRVSEHIFSWVSKFKWGIDDPLCGMKGYTSNVYKKLGHFSSYDSIGTELAIFSYNSGFKIAQIPLKVHDRIDDSRFGGRVSANVKILRAL
;
A
#
# COMPACT_ATOMS: atom_id res chain seq x y z
N MET A 1 -9.01 -20.66 -1.52
CA MET A 1 -9.20 -19.45 -2.34
C MET A 1 -8.20 -19.48 -3.50
N ASP A 2 -8.63 -19.11 -4.69
CA ASP A 2 -7.76 -19.06 -5.86
C ASP A 2 -6.77 -17.88 -5.67
N LYS A 3 -5.46 -18.19 -5.65
CA LYS A 3 -4.38 -17.20 -5.47
C LYS A 3 -4.40 -16.12 -6.57
N HIS A 4 -4.90 -16.45 -7.76
CA HIS A 4 -5.00 -15.51 -8.87
C HIS A 4 -6.03 -14.39 -8.66
N LYS A 5 -6.90 -14.53 -7.64
CA LYS A 5 -7.89 -13.51 -7.29
C LYS A 5 -7.38 -12.42 -6.36
N VAL A 6 -6.19 -12.58 -5.79
CA VAL A 6 -5.54 -11.61 -4.89
C VAL A 6 -4.31 -11.05 -5.56
N ALA A 7 -4.20 -9.72 -5.60
CA ALA A 7 -2.98 -9.01 -5.97
C ALA A 7 -2.34 -8.37 -4.73
N ILE A 8 -1.01 -8.48 -4.63
CA ILE A 8 -0.20 -7.78 -3.65
C ILE A 8 0.67 -6.79 -4.41
N VAL A 9 0.38 -5.51 -4.26
CA VAL A 9 1.05 -4.41 -4.96
C VAL A 9 2.14 -3.83 -4.08
N ILE A 10 3.38 -3.88 -4.58
CA ILE A 10 4.58 -3.41 -3.89
C ILE A 10 5.20 -2.25 -4.68
N PRO A 11 5.03 -0.99 -4.25
CA PRO A 11 5.78 0.12 -4.83
C PRO A 11 7.24 0.03 -4.38
N ALA A 12 8.20 0.19 -5.32
CA ALA A 12 9.61 0.04 -5.03
C ALA A 12 10.45 1.11 -5.75
N PHE A 13 11.31 1.78 -5.00
CA PHE A 13 12.31 2.72 -5.52
C PHE A 13 13.63 2.54 -4.79
N ASN A 14 14.63 1.95 -5.46
CA ASN A 14 15.95 1.61 -4.91
C ASN A 14 15.86 0.71 -3.65
N GLU A 15 15.13 -0.40 -3.76
CA GLU A 15 14.86 -1.35 -2.68
C GLU A 15 15.58 -2.70 -2.92
N GLU A 16 16.76 -2.68 -3.55
CA GLU A 16 17.48 -3.91 -3.87
C GLU A 16 17.84 -4.78 -2.64
N ALA A 17 18.00 -4.16 -1.46
CA ALA A 17 18.33 -4.88 -0.24
C ALA A 17 17.19 -5.78 0.25
N THR A 18 15.94 -5.35 0.05
CA THR A 18 14.76 -5.92 0.68
C THR A 18 13.81 -6.63 -0.29
N ILE A 19 13.66 -6.12 -1.52
CA ILE A 19 12.59 -6.50 -2.45
C ILE A 19 12.49 -8.00 -2.72
N TYR A 20 13.63 -8.72 -2.85
CA TYR A 20 13.60 -10.16 -3.07
C TYR A 20 12.89 -10.90 -1.92
N ASN A 21 13.27 -10.59 -0.68
CA ASN A 21 12.70 -11.21 0.51
C ASN A 21 11.24 -10.81 0.70
N GLN A 22 10.87 -9.55 0.39
CA GLN A 22 9.49 -9.09 0.49
C GLN A 22 8.58 -9.85 -0.47
N VAL A 23 8.97 -10.00 -1.74
CA VAL A 23 8.22 -10.79 -2.71
C VAL A 23 8.09 -12.25 -2.26
N GLN A 24 9.19 -12.87 -1.81
CA GLN A 24 9.17 -14.26 -1.35
C GLN A 24 8.23 -14.48 -0.16
N SER A 25 8.17 -13.51 0.77
CA SER A 25 7.37 -13.62 1.99
C SER A 25 5.86 -13.57 1.74
N VAL A 26 5.43 -12.95 0.62
CA VAL A 26 4.00 -12.71 0.34
C VAL A 26 3.44 -13.52 -0.83
N LYS A 27 4.28 -14.07 -1.72
CA LYS A 27 3.86 -14.73 -2.99
C LYS A 27 2.90 -15.91 -2.82
N GLU A 28 2.87 -16.52 -1.65
CA GLU A 28 1.96 -17.62 -1.37
C GLU A 28 0.51 -17.15 -1.14
N ASN A 29 0.30 -15.85 -0.94
CA ASN A 29 -1.01 -15.27 -0.68
C ASN A 29 -1.70 -14.71 -1.95
N GLY A 30 -0.97 -14.50 -3.04
CA GLY A 30 -1.53 -13.93 -4.26
C GLY A 30 -0.49 -13.65 -5.34
N VAL A 31 -0.94 -13.01 -6.42
CA VAL A 31 -0.06 -12.51 -7.49
C VAL A 31 0.66 -11.28 -6.97
N VAL A 32 2.00 -11.30 -6.98
CA VAL A 32 2.80 -10.14 -6.54
C VAL A 32 3.11 -9.25 -7.74
N ILE A 33 2.74 -7.98 -7.63
CA ILE A 33 2.98 -6.93 -8.62
C ILE A 33 3.93 -5.92 -7.98
N VAL A 34 5.19 -5.90 -8.45
CA VAL A 34 6.16 -4.89 -8.05
C VAL A 34 6.15 -3.75 -9.07
N VAL A 35 5.94 -2.54 -8.61
CA VAL A 35 6.07 -1.34 -9.45
C VAL A 35 7.42 -0.70 -9.16
N ASN A 36 8.37 -0.91 -10.08
CA ASN A 36 9.70 -0.32 -10.04
C ASN A 36 9.62 1.13 -10.53
N ASP A 37 9.68 2.07 -9.61
CA ASP A 37 9.46 3.49 -9.88
C ASP A 37 10.76 4.21 -10.29
N ALA A 38 11.37 3.74 -11.40
CA ALA A 38 12.63 4.25 -11.97
C ALA A 38 13.84 4.04 -11.03
N SER A 39 13.96 2.87 -10.40
CA SER A 39 15.16 2.52 -9.61
C SER A 39 16.42 2.46 -10.47
N THR A 40 17.55 2.83 -9.88
CA THR A 40 18.88 2.83 -10.50
C THR A 40 19.76 1.68 -10.01
N ASP A 41 19.27 0.88 -9.07
CA ASP A 41 19.91 -0.28 -8.47
C ASP A 41 19.38 -1.61 -9.06
N TYR A 42 19.63 -2.73 -8.39
CA TYR A 42 19.17 -4.05 -8.83
C TYR A 42 17.74 -4.41 -8.39
N THR A 43 16.90 -3.43 -8.01
CA THR A 43 15.50 -3.66 -7.55
C THR A 43 14.71 -4.49 -8.56
N GLU A 44 14.66 -4.07 -9.84
CA GLU A 44 13.95 -4.80 -10.91
C GLU A 44 14.40 -6.25 -11.02
N LYS A 45 15.72 -6.45 -11.17
CA LYS A 45 16.30 -7.78 -11.38
C LYS A 45 15.99 -8.72 -10.22
N LYS A 46 16.03 -8.21 -8.98
CA LYS A 46 15.73 -8.98 -7.76
C LYS A 46 14.24 -9.30 -7.64
N ALA A 47 13.35 -8.35 -7.99
CA ALA A 47 11.90 -8.59 -8.00
C ALA A 47 11.50 -9.66 -9.03
N LEU A 48 12.04 -9.60 -10.26
CA LEU A 48 11.84 -10.61 -11.30
C LEU A 48 12.35 -11.99 -10.86
N LYS A 49 13.55 -12.05 -10.27
CA LYS A 49 14.13 -13.30 -9.74
C LYS A 49 13.26 -13.90 -8.63
N ALA A 50 12.60 -13.07 -7.84
CA ALA A 50 11.68 -13.52 -6.79
C ALA A 50 10.34 -14.04 -7.32
N GLY A 51 10.01 -13.82 -8.61
CA GLY A 51 8.80 -14.29 -9.26
C GLY A 51 7.66 -13.27 -9.29
N ALA A 52 7.95 -11.98 -9.09
CA ALA A 52 6.95 -10.93 -9.24
C ALA A 52 6.69 -10.57 -10.70
N ILE A 53 5.49 -10.08 -10.99
CA ILE A 53 5.20 -9.29 -12.18
C ILE A 53 5.77 -7.90 -11.94
N VAL A 54 6.67 -7.42 -12.80
CA VAL A 54 7.32 -6.12 -12.63
C VAL A 54 6.79 -5.13 -13.65
N ILE A 55 6.39 -3.94 -13.17
CA ILE A 55 6.05 -2.78 -13.99
C ILE A 55 7.18 -1.77 -13.82
N ASN A 56 7.80 -1.34 -14.91
CA ASN A 56 8.87 -0.35 -14.88
C ASN A 56 8.37 1.02 -15.31
N HIS A 57 8.57 2.02 -14.46
CA HIS A 57 8.41 3.43 -14.83
C HIS A 57 9.69 3.96 -15.46
N LYS A 58 9.55 4.77 -16.52
CA LYS A 58 10.69 5.48 -17.12
C LYS A 58 11.22 6.61 -16.24
N ASN A 59 10.31 7.27 -15.51
CA ASN A 59 10.61 8.35 -14.57
C ASN A 59 9.92 8.07 -13.24
N ASN A 60 10.50 8.52 -12.15
CA ASN A 60 9.90 8.40 -10.83
C ASN A 60 8.58 9.17 -10.75
N LYS A 61 7.49 8.47 -10.43
CA LYS A 61 6.13 9.02 -10.27
C LYS A 61 5.69 9.12 -8.82
N GLY A 62 6.56 8.71 -7.90
CA GLY A 62 6.28 8.67 -6.47
C GLY A 62 5.37 7.52 -6.06
N TYR A 63 5.12 7.46 -4.76
CA TYR A 63 4.37 6.37 -4.11
C TYR A 63 2.97 6.18 -4.73
N ASP A 64 2.20 7.25 -4.86
CA ASP A 64 0.84 7.21 -5.40
C ASP A 64 0.83 6.82 -6.88
N GLY A 65 1.78 7.33 -7.67
CA GLY A 65 1.93 6.95 -9.07
C GLY A 65 2.28 5.48 -9.27
N ALA A 66 3.11 4.93 -8.39
CA ALA A 66 3.43 3.51 -8.39
C ALA A 66 2.21 2.66 -8.03
N LEU A 67 1.48 3.03 -6.98
CA LEU A 67 0.25 2.32 -6.60
C LEU A 67 -0.83 2.41 -7.68
N ASN A 68 -1.01 3.56 -8.35
CA ASN A 68 -1.91 3.66 -9.50
C ASN A 68 -1.60 2.62 -10.58
N SER A 69 -0.34 2.47 -10.96
CA SER A 69 0.08 1.49 -11.97
C SER A 69 -0.13 0.05 -11.50
N GLY A 70 0.13 -0.23 -10.23
CA GLY A 70 -0.08 -1.55 -9.63
C GLY A 70 -1.55 -1.94 -9.54
N PHE A 71 -2.43 -1.02 -9.13
CA PHE A 71 -3.88 -1.24 -9.08
C PHE A 71 -4.48 -1.43 -10.47
N PHE A 72 -4.03 -0.62 -11.43
CA PHE A 72 -4.43 -0.81 -12.83
C PHE A 72 -4.08 -2.21 -13.31
N LYS A 73 -2.85 -2.68 -13.07
CA LYS A 73 -2.42 -4.02 -13.45
C LYS A 73 -3.18 -5.13 -12.74
N ALA A 74 -3.44 -4.98 -11.44
CA ALA A 74 -4.26 -5.93 -10.69
C ALA A 74 -5.68 -6.05 -11.27
N ASN A 75 -6.28 -4.93 -11.66
CA ASN A 75 -7.59 -4.90 -12.31
C ASN A 75 -7.57 -5.56 -13.71
N GLU A 76 -6.51 -5.32 -14.52
CA GLU A 76 -6.32 -6.01 -15.80
C GLU A 76 -6.23 -7.54 -15.65
N LEU A 77 -5.59 -8.01 -14.57
CA LEU A 77 -5.46 -9.43 -14.26
C LEU A 77 -6.75 -10.04 -13.67
N GLY A 78 -7.79 -9.24 -13.49
CA GLY A 78 -9.06 -9.69 -12.92
C GLY A 78 -9.01 -10.02 -11.44
N CYS A 79 -8.05 -9.49 -10.69
CA CYS A 79 -7.96 -9.68 -9.26
C CYS A 79 -9.17 -9.07 -8.54
N GLU A 80 -9.72 -9.79 -7.58
CA GLU A 80 -10.89 -9.37 -6.79
C GLU A 80 -10.50 -8.61 -5.53
N ILE A 81 -9.31 -8.88 -5.00
CA ILE A 81 -8.73 -8.25 -3.82
C ILE A 81 -7.37 -7.65 -4.19
N ILE A 82 -7.12 -6.42 -3.79
CA ILE A 82 -5.85 -5.73 -4.02
C ILE A 82 -5.31 -5.26 -2.67
N ILE A 83 -4.11 -5.68 -2.31
CA ILE A 83 -3.46 -5.33 -1.04
C ILE A 83 -2.18 -4.55 -1.35
N THR A 84 -2.01 -3.38 -0.73
CA THR A 84 -0.75 -2.63 -0.76
C THR A 84 0.21 -3.18 0.30
N PHE A 85 1.48 -3.30 -0.06
CA PHE A 85 2.52 -3.82 0.83
C PHE A 85 3.84 -3.11 0.55
N ASP A 86 4.48 -2.55 1.58
CA ASP A 86 5.70 -1.77 1.39
C ASP A 86 6.93 -2.66 1.17
N ALA A 87 7.89 -2.17 0.39
CA ALA A 87 9.10 -2.91 0.03
C ALA A 87 10.17 -2.92 1.13
N ASP A 88 10.05 -2.06 2.16
CA ASP A 88 11.09 -1.76 3.15
C ASP A 88 11.22 -2.76 4.32
N GLY A 89 10.33 -3.75 4.37
CA GLY A 89 10.36 -4.80 5.38
C GLY A 89 9.73 -4.43 6.73
N GLN A 90 9.06 -3.29 6.82
CA GLN A 90 8.44 -2.85 8.08
C GLN A 90 7.14 -3.60 8.43
N HIS A 91 6.45 -4.16 7.44
CA HIS A 91 5.18 -4.86 7.65
C HIS A 91 5.35 -6.37 7.83
N ASP A 92 4.60 -6.96 8.75
CA ASP A 92 4.54 -8.41 8.94
C ASP A 92 3.72 -9.07 7.81
N PRO A 93 4.35 -9.91 6.96
CA PRO A 93 3.68 -10.58 5.85
C PRO A 93 2.54 -11.52 6.28
N SER A 94 2.57 -12.01 7.52
CA SER A 94 1.54 -12.92 8.05
C SER A 94 0.16 -12.26 8.12
N LEU A 95 0.13 -10.93 8.24
CA LEU A 95 -1.11 -10.15 8.31
C LEU A 95 -1.92 -10.16 7.01
N ILE A 96 -1.30 -10.45 5.86
CA ILE A 96 -2.01 -10.51 4.56
C ILE A 96 -3.20 -11.47 4.63
N LYS A 97 -3.04 -12.61 5.30
CA LYS A 97 -4.13 -13.57 5.49
C LYS A 97 -5.31 -12.97 6.27
N ASN A 98 -5.03 -12.12 7.26
CA ASN A 98 -6.07 -11.46 8.04
C ASN A 98 -6.82 -10.41 7.20
N PHE A 99 -6.11 -9.67 6.34
CA PHE A 99 -6.73 -8.74 5.38
C PHE A 99 -7.67 -9.47 4.42
N ILE A 100 -7.20 -10.58 3.83
CA ILE A 100 -8.00 -11.41 2.94
C ILE A 100 -9.24 -11.96 3.67
N MET A 101 -9.07 -12.45 4.90
CA MET A 101 -10.15 -12.99 5.72
C MET A 101 -11.22 -11.92 6.01
N LEU A 102 -10.83 -10.71 6.40
CA LEU A 102 -11.77 -9.63 6.69
C LEU A 102 -12.55 -9.20 5.44
N ILE A 103 -11.89 -9.15 4.28
CA ILE A 103 -12.57 -8.86 3.01
C ILE A 103 -13.55 -9.97 2.65
N ASN A 104 -13.18 -11.23 2.78
CA ASN A 104 -14.07 -12.36 2.52
C ASN A 104 -15.26 -12.40 3.49
N ASN A 105 -15.11 -11.85 4.69
CA ASN A 105 -16.19 -11.71 5.69
C ASN A 105 -17.08 -10.48 5.47
N GLY A 106 -16.91 -9.79 4.33
CA GLY A 106 -17.82 -8.73 3.89
C GLY A 106 -17.34 -7.31 4.15
N SER A 107 -16.06 -7.10 4.48
CA SER A 107 -15.44 -5.77 4.44
C SER A 107 -15.04 -5.42 3.00
N ASP A 108 -15.27 -4.18 2.58
CA ASP A 108 -14.82 -3.69 1.26
C ASP A 108 -13.40 -3.17 1.31
N VAL A 109 -13.01 -2.63 2.47
CA VAL A 109 -11.69 -2.07 2.74
C VAL A 109 -11.17 -2.56 4.08
N VAL A 110 -9.89 -2.87 4.15
CA VAL A 110 -9.17 -3.17 5.40
C VAL A 110 -7.97 -2.25 5.51
N ILE A 111 -7.83 -1.53 6.61
CA ILE A 111 -6.73 -0.58 6.84
C ILE A 111 -5.91 -1.07 8.04
N GLY A 112 -4.59 -1.15 7.86
CA GLY A 112 -3.66 -1.38 8.95
C GLY A 112 -3.59 -0.15 9.87
N VAL A 113 -3.51 -0.37 11.19
CA VAL A 113 -3.35 0.69 12.18
C VAL A 113 -2.06 0.46 12.93
N ARG A 114 -1.08 1.34 12.72
CA ARG A 114 0.23 1.26 13.36
C ARG A 114 0.12 1.58 14.85
N SER A 115 0.86 0.84 15.67
CA SER A 115 0.90 1.07 17.11
C SER A 115 1.58 2.38 17.50
N ASN A 116 2.51 2.87 16.68
CA ASN A 116 3.29 4.07 16.92
C ASN A 116 3.43 4.90 15.64
N PHE A 117 3.25 6.21 15.77
CA PHE A 117 3.54 7.18 14.72
C PHE A 117 4.93 7.79 14.93
N GLN A 118 5.65 8.00 13.83
CA GLN A 118 7.03 8.51 13.88
C GLN A 118 7.08 10.04 13.82
N ARG A 119 6.00 10.70 13.35
CA ARG A 119 5.97 12.14 13.09
C ARG A 119 4.75 12.80 13.74
N VAL A 120 4.93 14.04 14.18
CA VAL A 120 3.83 14.84 14.76
C VAL A 120 2.68 15.03 13.76
N SER A 121 2.99 15.24 12.48
CA SER A 121 1.96 15.36 11.42
C SER A 121 1.11 14.11 11.26
N GLU A 122 1.67 12.91 11.50
CA GLU A 122 0.93 11.65 11.46
C GLU A 122 -0.09 11.57 12.61
N HIS A 123 0.26 12.06 13.81
CA HIS A 123 -0.67 12.15 14.94
C HIS A 123 -1.83 13.10 14.64
N ILE A 124 -1.52 14.29 14.07
CA ILE A 124 -2.54 15.26 13.69
C ILE A 124 -3.46 14.68 12.63
N PHE A 125 -2.90 14.06 11.60
CA PHE A 125 -3.66 13.43 10.53
C PHE A 125 -4.57 12.31 11.07
N SER A 126 -4.04 11.44 11.90
CA SER A 126 -4.79 10.36 12.54
C SER A 126 -5.97 10.91 13.38
N TRP A 127 -5.74 11.95 14.18
CA TRP A 127 -6.77 12.56 14.98
C TRP A 127 -7.91 13.15 14.12
N VAL A 128 -7.56 13.92 13.08
CA VAL A 128 -8.55 14.49 12.14
C VAL A 128 -9.28 13.40 11.38
N SER A 129 -8.56 12.41 10.88
CA SER A 129 -9.11 11.28 10.11
C SER A 129 -10.09 10.45 10.96
N LYS A 130 -9.72 10.17 12.20
CA LYS A 130 -10.58 9.46 13.14
C LYS A 130 -11.89 10.21 13.38
N PHE A 131 -11.81 11.53 13.58
CA PHE A 131 -12.98 12.35 13.83
C PHE A 131 -13.89 12.49 12.59
N LYS A 132 -13.29 12.69 11.40
CA LYS A 132 -14.06 12.93 10.16
C LYS A 132 -14.56 11.64 9.50
N TRP A 133 -13.74 10.58 9.51
CA TRP A 133 -13.97 9.37 8.70
C TRP A 133 -13.89 8.08 9.52
N GLY A 134 -13.71 8.14 10.81
CA GLY A 134 -13.56 6.94 11.64
C GLY A 134 -12.33 6.09 11.30
N ILE A 135 -11.34 6.64 10.58
CA ILE A 135 -10.12 5.94 10.15
C ILE A 135 -8.98 6.34 11.09
N ASP A 136 -8.42 5.37 11.82
CA ASP A 136 -7.39 5.61 12.83
C ASP A 136 -6.02 5.89 12.21
N ASP A 137 -5.63 5.22 11.10
CA ASP A 137 -4.34 5.40 10.44
C ASP A 137 -4.45 5.37 8.91
N PRO A 138 -4.92 6.44 8.28
CA PRO A 138 -5.05 6.49 6.82
C PRO A 138 -3.70 6.51 6.08
N LEU A 139 -2.62 6.83 6.79
CA LEU A 139 -1.25 6.88 6.24
C LEU A 139 -0.52 5.54 6.31
N CYS A 140 -1.13 4.51 6.90
CA CYS A 140 -0.53 3.17 6.90
C CYS A 140 -0.34 2.68 5.47
N GLY A 141 0.86 2.16 5.15
CA GLY A 141 1.17 1.60 3.83
C GLY A 141 0.43 0.31 3.52
N MET A 142 0.01 -0.46 4.55
CA MET A 142 -0.69 -1.71 4.35
C MET A 142 -2.21 -1.52 4.39
N LYS A 143 -2.85 -1.66 3.22
CA LYS A 143 -4.30 -1.56 3.01
C LYS A 143 -4.78 -2.63 2.04
N GLY A 144 -5.99 -3.14 2.26
CA GLY A 144 -6.65 -4.08 1.36
C GLY A 144 -7.96 -3.49 0.83
N TYR A 145 -8.25 -3.72 -0.43
CA TYR A 145 -9.44 -3.24 -1.11
C TYR A 145 -10.07 -4.33 -1.95
N THR A 146 -11.40 -4.38 -2.02
CA THR A 146 -12.07 -5.11 -3.10
C THR A 146 -11.88 -4.36 -4.42
N SER A 147 -11.84 -5.09 -5.53
CA SER A 147 -11.75 -4.48 -6.87
C SER A 147 -12.93 -3.54 -7.16
N ASN A 148 -14.09 -3.75 -6.50
CA ASN A 148 -15.25 -2.89 -6.66
C ASN A 148 -15.00 -1.46 -6.15
N VAL A 149 -14.25 -1.31 -5.06
CA VAL A 149 -13.85 0.00 -4.53
C VAL A 149 -13.02 0.75 -5.57
N TYR A 150 -11.98 0.09 -6.10
CA TYR A 150 -11.12 0.67 -7.13
C TYR A 150 -11.89 1.03 -8.41
N LYS A 151 -12.73 0.11 -8.89
CA LYS A 151 -13.54 0.34 -10.11
C LYS A 151 -14.51 1.50 -9.97
N LYS A 152 -15.03 1.75 -8.77
CA LYS A 152 -15.98 2.84 -8.52
C LYS A 152 -15.32 4.21 -8.58
N LEU A 153 -14.07 4.35 -8.11
CA LEU A 153 -13.29 5.58 -8.22
C LEU A 153 -12.55 5.68 -9.57
N GLY A 154 -12.07 4.56 -10.10
CA GLY A 154 -11.35 4.48 -11.38
C GLY A 154 -9.84 4.70 -11.29
N HIS A 155 -9.31 5.07 -10.13
CA HIS A 155 -7.88 5.27 -9.85
C HIS A 155 -7.59 5.02 -8.37
N PHE A 156 -6.32 4.92 -8.01
CA PHE A 156 -5.88 4.83 -6.60
C PHE A 156 -5.71 6.22 -5.99
N SER A 157 -5.06 7.13 -6.72
CA SER A 157 -4.83 8.51 -6.31
C SER A 157 -4.78 9.43 -7.53
N SER A 158 -5.41 10.62 -7.45
CA SER A 158 -5.41 11.65 -8.49
C SER A 158 -4.51 12.84 -8.15
N TYR A 159 -4.04 12.93 -6.90
CA TYR A 159 -3.12 13.95 -6.39
C TYR A 159 -2.16 13.30 -5.38
N ASP A 160 -1.16 14.04 -4.89
CA ASP A 160 -0.20 13.54 -3.88
C ASP A 160 -0.89 13.30 -2.52
N SER A 161 -1.79 12.33 -2.46
CA SER A 161 -2.59 11.99 -1.28
C SER A 161 -1.87 11.10 -0.27
N ILE A 162 -0.68 10.63 -0.62
CA ILE A 162 0.09 9.66 0.19
C ILE A 162 -0.75 8.41 0.52
N GLY A 163 -1.46 7.91 -0.51
CA GLY A 163 -2.28 6.71 -0.40
C GLY A 163 -3.56 6.85 0.43
N THR A 164 -4.03 8.06 0.68
CA THR A 164 -5.25 8.26 1.51
C THR A 164 -6.53 8.43 0.69
N GLU A 165 -6.45 8.87 -0.58
CA GLU A 165 -7.62 9.21 -1.40
C GLU A 165 -8.61 8.06 -1.51
N LEU A 166 -8.17 6.87 -1.91
CA LEU A 166 -9.06 5.73 -2.09
C LEU A 166 -9.73 5.29 -0.76
N ALA A 167 -9.01 5.40 0.37
CA ALA A 167 -9.55 5.08 1.68
C ALA A 167 -10.63 6.09 2.12
N ILE A 168 -10.39 7.38 1.94
CA ILE A 168 -11.35 8.45 2.26
C ILE A 168 -12.56 8.37 1.32
N PHE A 169 -12.34 8.16 0.02
CA PHE A 169 -13.40 7.93 -0.94
C PHE A 169 -14.29 6.75 -0.54
N SER A 170 -13.68 5.67 -0.04
CA SER A 170 -14.41 4.48 0.39
C SER A 170 -15.38 4.80 1.52
N TYR A 171 -14.95 5.55 2.53
CA TYR A 171 -15.80 6.00 3.61
C TYR A 171 -16.97 6.87 3.09
N ASN A 172 -16.66 7.88 2.29
CA ASN A 172 -17.67 8.81 1.74
C ASN A 172 -18.67 8.10 0.80
N SER A 173 -18.29 6.97 0.23
CA SER A 173 -19.14 6.15 -0.65
C SER A 173 -19.91 5.05 0.08
N GLY A 174 -19.81 4.97 1.40
CA GLY A 174 -20.54 4.01 2.22
C GLY A 174 -20.00 2.58 2.18
N PHE A 175 -18.75 2.37 1.74
CA PHE A 175 -18.10 1.06 1.80
C PHE A 175 -17.80 0.65 3.25
N LYS A 176 -17.84 -0.65 3.51
CA LYS A 176 -17.53 -1.22 4.83
C LYS A 176 -16.02 -1.25 5.05
N ILE A 177 -15.54 -0.47 6.02
CA ILE A 177 -14.13 -0.38 6.39
C ILE A 177 -13.89 -1.15 7.69
N ALA A 178 -12.96 -2.10 7.66
CA ALA A 178 -12.41 -2.73 8.85
C ALA A 178 -11.01 -2.19 9.11
N GLN A 179 -10.60 -2.19 10.37
CA GLN A 179 -9.28 -1.75 10.79
C GLN A 179 -8.61 -2.85 11.62
N ILE A 180 -7.31 -3.07 11.42
CA ILE A 180 -6.56 -4.12 12.09
C ILE A 180 -5.27 -3.54 12.66
N PRO A 181 -4.99 -3.73 13.98
CA PRO A 181 -3.73 -3.27 14.55
C PRO A 181 -2.56 -4.04 13.94
N LEU A 182 -1.49 -3.32 13.62
CA LEU A 182 -0.26 -3.90 13.16
C LEU A 182 0.95 -3.33 13.92
N LYS A 183 1.94 -4.19 14.12
CA LYS A 183 3.24 -3.78 14.62
C LYS A 183 4.14 -3.48 13.42
N VAL A 184 4.85 -2.36 13.50
CA VAL A 184 5.84 -1.97 12.49
C VAL A 184 7.20 -2.39 13.02
N HIS A 185 7.97 -3.09 12.21
CA HIS A 185 9.37 -3.43 12.49
C HIS A 185 10.29 -2.26 12.16
N ASP A 186 11.48 -2.26 12.70
CA ASP A 186 12.49 -1.28 12.34
C ASP A 186 12.86 -1.44 10.85
N ARG A 187 13.01 -0.32 10.17
CA ARG A 187 13.40 -0.30 8.76
C ARG A 187 14.84 -0.74 8.60
N ILE A 188 15.13 -1.51 7.57
CA ILE A 188 16.48 -2.01 7.26
C ILE A 188 17.34 -0.89 6.64
N ASP A 189 16.71 0.03 5.88
CA ASP A 189 17.36 1.10 5.11
C ASP A 189 16.89 2.49 5.52
N ASP A 190 17.53 3.54 4.96
CA ASP A 190 17.13 4.93 5.12
C ASP A 190 15.77 5.22 4.46
N SER A 191 14.98 6.12 5.07
CA SER A 191 13.68 6.53 4.56
C SER A 191 13.82 7.33 3.27
N ARG A 192 13.12 6.90 2.19
CA ARG A 192 13.07 7.58 0.90
C ARG A 192 11.98 8.67 0.82
N PHE A 193 11.21 8.85 1.88
CA PHE A 193 10.11 9.82 1.94
C PHE A 193 10.57 11.28 2.11
N GLY A 194 11.88 11.53 2.11
CA GLY A 194 12.49 12.85 2.27
C GLY A 194 12.80 13.24 3.71
N GLY A 195 13.41 14.42 3.91
CA GLY A 195 13.76 14.92 5.25
C GLY A 195 12.53 15.15 6.13
N ARG A 196 12.71 15.17 7.46
CA ARG A 196 11.61 15.30 8.44
C ARG A 196 10.66 16.46 8.17
N VAL A 197 11.17 17.61 7.74
CA VAL A 197 10.36 18.82 7.50
C VAL A 197 9.53 18.69 6.22
N SER A 198 10.12 18.24 5.11
CA SER A 198 9.41 18.05 3.85
C SER A 198 8.31 16.99 3.94
N ALA A 199 8.56 15.91 4.68
CA ALA A 199 7.59 14.86 4.92
C ALA A 199 6.37 15.37 5.72
N ASN A 200 6.60 16.17 6.79
CA ASN A 200 5.50 16.75 7.57
C ASN A 200 4.63 17.69 6.72
N VAL A 201 5.25 18.50 5.85
CA VAL A 201 4.50 19.41 4.95
C VAL A 201 3.65 18.62 3.95
N LYS A 202 4.21 17.53 3.36
CA LYS A 202 3.45 16.68 2.44
C LYS A 202 2.25 16.03 3.13
N ILE A 203 2.44 15.49 4.34
CA ILE A 203 1.38 14.86 5.12
C ILE A 203 0.26 15.87 5.43
N LEU A 204 0.59 17.09 5.85
CA LEU A 204 -0.41 18.11 6.15
C LEU A 204 -1.15 18.63 4.91
N ARG A 205 -0.51 18.61 3.72
CA ARG A 205 -1.17 18.97 2.45
C ARG A 205 -2.14 17.90 1.95
N ALA A 206 -1.96 16.65 2.36
CA ALA A 206 -2.85 15.54 2.01
C ALA A 206 -4.10 15.45 2.92
N LEU A 207 -4.21 16.31 3.94
CA LEU A 207 -5.34 16.43 4.87
C LEU A 207 -6.46 17.29 4.29
#